data_eb65b4e29b624bde346ba361a1a2e9a2
#
_entry.id   eb65b4e29b624bde346ba361a1a2e9a2
#
_cell.length_a   1.000
_cell.length_b   1.000
_cell.length_c   1.000
_cell.angle_alpha   90.00
_cell.angle_beta   90.00
_cell.angle_gamma   90.00
#
_symmetry.space_group_name_H-M   'P 1'
#
loop_
_entity.id
_entity.type
_entity.pdbx_description
1 polymer ?
#
loop_
_entity_poly.entity_id
_entity_poly.type
_entity_poly.pdbx_seq_one_letter_code
_entity_poly.pdbx_strand_id
1 'polypeptide(L)'
;MREAVIIPALDPGPAMLQLISGLREKKFFRIVVVNDGSCSGAAALFDEAADLGCVVIRHRKNLGKGEGLKTGIRQAVRMWGRVPVITADSDGQHLPEDIVRIAEEMEAHPDALVLGIRDFSGGHVPFRSRAGNYITSKLFRFTTGVDCPDTQTGLRGIPESLLELALNEEGSRYEYEMNFLTDVVKTAPLRMVPIETVYENGNRSSHFRPFADSVRIYGRPIRFALASLTGAACDYTIFVLTFPLIAAVPALTEAKSVMLSTAAARIGSGTVNFALNRRWSFRSGNPAGGDLVRYLIVFFCLMAASGLCTAALSMFLPPQAAKPAVDTALFFLSYRVQKNWVFRKSRAERVERYERA
;
A
#
# COMPACT_ATOMS: atom_id res chain seq x y z
N MET A 1 -24.63 4.83 -19.51
CA MET A 1 -23.34 4.77 -18.79
C MET A 1 -22.24 4.39 -19.76
N ARG A 2 -21.16 5.18 -19.82
CA ARG A 2 -20.03 4.95 -20.73
C ARG A 2 -18.88 4.17 -20.06
N GLU A 3 -18.92 4.06 -18.77
CA GLU A 3 -17.94 3.39 -17.93
C GLU A 3 -17.98 1.88 -18.15
N ALA A 4 -16.83 1.22 -17.99
CA ALA A 4 -16.75 -0.23 -17.92
C ALA A 4 -16.68 -0.65 -16.44
N VAL A 5 -17.51 -1.61 -16.03
CA VAL A 5 -17.47 -2.17 -14.67
C VAL A 5 -16.63 -3.44 -14.68
N ILE A 6 -15.64 -3.51 -13.78
CA ILE A 6 -14.72 -4.65 -13.63
C ILE A 6 -15.00 -5.36 -12.31
N ILE A 7 -15.33 -6.64 -12.39
CA ILE A 7 -15.67 -7.49 -11.24
C ILE A 7 -14.69 -8.67 -11.16
N PRO A 8 -13.62 -8.57 -10.38
CA PRO A 8 -12.78 -9.73 -10.08
C PRO A 8 -13.51 -10.69 -9.15
N ALA A 9 -13.51 -11.98 -9.47
CA ALA A 9 -14.24 -12.99 -8.72
C ALA A 9 -13.40 -14.25 -8.49
N LEU A 10 -13.38 -14.71 -7.26
CA LEU A 10 -12.82 -15.99 -6.84
C LEU A 10 -13.87 -16.72 -6.00
N ASP A 11 -14.34 -17.87 -6.50
CA ASP A 11 -15.41 -18.65 -5.87
C ASP A 11 -16.61 -17.78 -5.45
N PRO A 12 -17.20 -16.99 -6.39
CA PRO A 12 -18.28 -16.09 -6.06
C PRO A 12 -19.54 -16.83 -5.64
N GLY A 13 -20.38 -16.15 -4.85
CA GLY A 13 -21.73 -16.57 -4.56
C GLY A 13 -22.76 -15.98 -5.54
N PRO A 14 -24.08 -16.30 -5.36
CA PRO A 14 -25.18 -15.75 -6.17
C PRO A 14 -25.27 -14.21 -6.14
N ALA A 15 -24.75 -13.56 -5.12
CA ALA A 15 -24.72 -12.10 -4.99
C ALA A 15 -24.01 -11.42 -6.18
N MET A 16 -23.03 -12.07 -6.83
CA MET A 16 -22.40 -11.57 -8.04
C MET A 16 -23.42 -11.40 -9.18
N LEU A 17 -24.33 -12.36 -9.38
CA LEU A 17 -25.35 -12.30 -10.43
C LEU A 17 -26.42 -11.25 -10.11
N GLN A 18 -26.77 -11.08 -8.85
CA GLN A 18 -27.68 -10.03 -8.40
C GLN A 18 -27.10 -8.63 -8.70
N LEU A 19 -25.82 -8.42 -8.39
CA LEU A 19 -25.11 -7.20 -8.74
C LEU A 19 -25.12 -6.96 -10.27
N ILE A 20 -24.79 -7.97 -11.07
CA ILE A 20 -24.80 -7.86 -12.53
C ILE A 20 -26.17 -7.51 -13.07
N SER A 21 -27.23 -8.18 -12.60
CA SER A 21 -28.60 -7.92 -13.01
C SER A 21 -29.02 -6.48 -12.67
N GLY A 22 -28.76 -6.02 -11.45
CA GLY A 22 -29.03 -4.65 -11.06
C GLY A 22 -28.23 -3.62 -11.87
N LEU A 23 -26.97 -3.90 -12.23
CA LEU A 23 -26.20 -3.04 -13.11
C LEU A 23 -26.80 -2.95 -14.52
N ARG A 24 -27.33 -4.07 -15.05
CA ARG A 24 -28.03 -4.08 -16.34
C ARG A 24 -29.29 -3.21 -16.30
N GLU A 25 -30.08 -3.27 -15.25
CA GLU A 25 -31.24 -2.40 -15.06
C GLU A 25 -30.85 -0.92 -15.03
N LYS A 26 -29.69 -0.59 -14.43
CA LYS A 26 -29.09 0.76 -14.42
C LYS A 26 -28.38 1.14 -15.72
N LYS A 27 -28.51 0.31 -16.79
CA LYS A 27 -27.95 0.53 -18.14
C LYS A 27 -26.40 0.51 -18.20
N PHE A 28 -25.75 -0.24 -17.33
CA PHE A 28 -24.34 -0.61 -17.52
C PHE A 28 -24.25 -1.82 -18.43
N PHE A 29 -23.76 -1.61 -19.66
CA PHE A 29 -23.65 -2.67 -20.68
C PHE A 29 -22.22 -3.15 -20.87
N ARG A 30 -21.24 -2.46 -20.32
CA ARG A 30 -19.82 -2.79 -20.41
C ARG A 30 -19.35 -3.41 -19.09
N ILE A 31 -19.63 -4.70 -18.91
CA ILE A 31 -19.25 -5.42 -17.67
C ILE A 31 -18.25 -6.50 -18.02
N VAL A 32 -17.11 -6.49 -17.34
CA VAL A 32 -16.06 -7.53 -17.43
C VAL A 32 -16.00 -8.25 -16.08
N VAL A 33 -16.25 -9.54 -16.10
CA VAL A 33 -16.09 -10.44 -14.96
C VAL A 33 -14.79 -11.21 -15.14
N VAL A 34 -13.92 -11.20 -14.15
CA VAL A 34 -12.66 -11.94 -14.20
C VAL A 34 -12.69 -13.08 -13.20
N ASN A 35 -12.84 -14.29 -13.68
CA ASN A 35 -12.69 -15.51 -12.89
C ASN A 35 -11.20 -15.73 -12.56
N ASP A 36 -10.80 -15.48 -11.33
CA ASP A 36 -9.40 -15.60 -10.89
C ASP A 36 -9.06 -17.02 -10.44
N GLY A 37 -9.41 -18.02 -11.27
CA GLY A 37 -9.08 -19.41 -10.99
C GLY A 37 -9.97 -20.06 -9.94
N SER A 38 -11.27 -19.78 -9.98
CA SER A 38 -12.29 -20.40 -9.14
C SER A 38 -12.38 -21.92 -9.36
N CYS A 39 -12.87 -22.61 -8.34
CA CYS A 39 -13.14 -24.05 -8.40
C CYS A 39 -14.25 -24.37 -9.43
N SER A 40 -14.36 -25.63 -9.82
CA SER A 40 -15.36 -26.07 -10.82
C SER A 40 -16.81 -25.85 -10.38
N GLY A 41 -17.06 -25.83 -9.06
CA GLY A 41 -18.40 -25.59 -8.51
C GLY A 41 -18.95 -24.17 -8.81
N ALA A 42 -18.09 -23.22 -9.10
CA ALA A 42 -18.51 -21.86 -9.46
C ALA A 42 -18.71 -21.66 -10.97
N ALA A 43 -18.45 -22.67 -11.82
CA ALA A 43 -18.47 -22.52 -13.27
C ALA A 43 -19.81 -22.02 -13.80
N ALA A 44 -20.93 -22.56 -13.31
CA ALA A 44 -22.28 -22.18 -13.71
C ALA A 44 -22.57 -20.69 -13.49
N LEU A 45 -22.07 -20.09 -12.40
CA LEU A 45 -22.26 -18.65 -12.12
C LEU A 45 -21.56 -17.76 -13.15
N PHE A 46 -20.40 -18.20 -13.66
CA PHE A 46 -19.70 -17.46 -14.71
C PHE A 46 -20.35 -17.64 -16.09
N ASP A 47 -20.94 -18.81 -16.35
CA ASP A 47 -21.69 -19.06 -17.60
C ASP A 47 -22.97 -18.21 -17.60
N GLU A 48 -23.70 -18.16 -16.49
CA GLU A 48 -24.87 -17.27 -16.32
C GLU A 48 -24.49 -15.78 -16.42
N ALA A 49 -23.34 -15.38 -15.89
CA ALA A 49 -22.85 -14.00 -16.08
C ALA A 49 -22.58 -13.70 -17.57
N ALA A 50 -22.09 -14.67 -18.35
CA ALA A 50 -21.92 -14.53 -19.79
C ALA A 50 -23.27 -14.44 -20.51
N ASP A 51 -24.26 -15.23 -20.11
CA ASP A 51 -25.61 -15.18 -20.65
C ASP A 51 -26.32 -13.85 -20.37
N LEU A 52 -26.01 -13.23 -19.22
CA LEU A 52 -26.40 -11.85 -18.89
C LEU A 52 -25.64 -10.80 -19.75
N GLY A 53 -24.77 -11.22 -20.66
CA GLY A 53 -24.03 -10.38 -21.62
C GLY A 53 -22.74 -9.77 -21.04
N CYS A 54 -22.19 -10.31 -19.95
CA CYS A 54 -20.89 -9.90 -19.47
C CYS A 54 -19.76 -10.51 -20.29
N VAL A 55 -18.64 -9.81 -20.36
CA VAL A 55 -17.38 -10.38 -20.88
C VAL A 55 -16.72 -11.14 -19.75
N VAL A 56 -16.67 -12.47 -19.85
CA VAL A 56 -16.06 -13.34 -18.84
C VAL A 56 -14.66 -13.75 -19.26
N ILE A 57 -13.64 -13.43 -18.42
CA ILE A 57 -12.26 -13.87 -18.63
C ILE A 57 -11.92 -14.88 -17.54
N ARG A 58 -11.16 -15.93 -17.89
CA ARG A 58 -10.78 -16.97 -16.93
C ARG A 58 -9.26 -17.09 -16.83
N HIS A 59 -8.75 -16.97 -15.60
CA HIS A 59 -7.38 -17.34 -15.27
C HIS A 59 -7.28 -18.86 -15.04
N ARG A 60 -6.18 -19.46 -15.43
CA ARG A 60 -5.94 -20.91 -15.21
C ARG A 60 -5.73 -21.26 -13.74
N LYS A 61 -5.34 -20.28 -12.90
CA LYS A 61 -5.09 -20.39 -11.45
C LYS A 61 -5.31 -19.05 -10.80
N ASN A 62 -5.47 -19.04 -9.48
CA ASN A 62 -5.56 -17.80 -8.71
C ASN A 62 -4.26 -16.97 -8.84
N LEU A 63 -4.36 -15.80 -9.47
CA LEU A 63 -3.30 -14.83 -9.65
C LEU A 63 -3.42 -13.69 -8.63
N GLY A 64 -4.59 -13.52 -8.01
CA GLY A 64 -4.93 -12.52 -7.00
C GLY A 64 -5.75 -11.35 -7.54
N LYS A 65 -6.50 -10.70 -6.64
CA LYS A 65 -7.44 -9.62 -6.95
C LYS A 65 -6.83 -8.52 -7.82
N GLY A 66 -5.60 -8.07 -7.49
CA GLY A 66 -4.92 -7.03 -8.26
C GLY A 66 -4.64 -7.43 -9.70
N GLU A 67 -4.26 -8.69 -9.95
CA GLU A 67 -4.07 -9.17 -11.32
C GLU A 67 -5.40 -9.37 -12.05
N GLY A 68 -6.46 -9.79 -11.32
CA GLY A 68 -7.83 -9.83 -11.85
C GLY A 68 -8.29 -8.45 -12.32
N LEU A 69 -8.07 -7.40 -11.50
CA LEU A 69 -8.39 -6.02 -11.85
C LEU A 69 -7.63 -5.55 -13.10
N LYS A 70 -6.31 -5.78 -13.16
CA LYS A 70 -5.49 -5.42 -14.33
C LYS A 70 -5.97 -6.15 -15.60
N THR A 71 -6.29 -7.44 -15.48
CA THR A 71 -6.82 -8.23 -16.60
C THR A 71 -8.14 -7.67 -17.10
N GLY A 72 -9.06 -7.32 -16.19
CA GLY A 72 -10.33 -6.70 -16.53
C GLY A 72 -10.16 -5.34 -17.20
N ILE A 73 -9.28 -4.49 -16.68
CA ILE A 73 -8.99 -3.17 -17.27
C ILE A 73 -8.37 -3.34 -18.68
N ARG A 74 -7.38 -4.24 -18.86
CA ARG A 74 -6.81 -4.52 -20.20
C ARG A 74 -7.88 -4.94 -21.19
N GLN A 75 -8.80 -5.80 -20.78
CA GLN A 75 -9.89 -6.26 -21.64
C GLN A 75 -10.87 -5.15 -21.97
N ALA A 76 -11.25 -4.33 -21.01
CA ALA A 76 -12.10 -3.17 -21.25
C ALA A 76 -11.48 -2.21 -22.26
N VAL A 77 -10.19 -1.88 -22.09
CA VAL A 77 -9.45 -1.04 -23.04
C VAL A 77 -9.35 -1.68 -24.43
N ARG A 78 -9.16 -3.00 -24.51
CA ARG A 78 -9.10 -3.72 -25.79
C ARG A 78 -10.44 -3.69 -26.53
N MET A 79 -11.55 -3.81 -25.83
CA MET A 79 -12.89 -3.91 -26.46
C MET A 79 -13.52 -2.54 -26.74
N TRP A 80 -13.34 -1.58 -25.85
CA TRP A 80 -14.08 -0.32 -25.89
C TRP A 80 -13.18 0.93 -25.97
N GLY A 81 -11.86 0.74 -26.12
CA GLY A 81 -10.89 1.81 -26.09
C GLY A 81 -10.65 2.33 -24.67
N ARG A 82 -10.02 3.49 -24.57
CA ARG A 82 -9.79 4.15 -23.26
C ARG A 82 -11.11 4.71 -22.76
N VAL A 83 -11.77 3.98 -21.90
CA VAL A 83 -13.00 4.38 -21.22
C VAL A 83 -12.78 4.40 -19.71
N PRO A 84 -13.48 5.25 -18.95
CA PRO A 84 -13.42 5.22 -17.50
C PRO A 84 -13.85 3.84 -16.98
N VAL A 85 -13.26 3.41 -15.87
CA VAL A 85 -13.50 2.09 -15.30
C VAL A 85 -13.99 2.22 -13.86
N ILE A 86 -15.01 1.44 -13.50
CA ILE A 86 -15.42 1.26 -12.11
C ILE A 86 -15.09 -0.15 -11.67
N THR A 87 -14.39 -0.32 -10.57
CA THR A 87 -14.13 -1.63 -9.96
C THR A 87 -15.17 -1.92 -8.89
N ALA A 88 -15.66 -3.15 -8.81
CA ALA A 88 -16.60 -3.59 -7.77
C ALA A 88 -16.28 -5.02 -7.35
N ASP A 89 -16.53 -5.36 -6.09
CA ASP A 89 -16.32 -6.71 -5.56
C ASP A 89 -17.51 -7.63 -5.92
N SER A 90 -17.23 -8.93 -6.04
CA SER A 90 -18.21 -9.96 -6.41
C SER A 90 -19.02 -10.52 -5.22
N ASP A 91 -18.80 -10.01 -4.00
CA ASP A 91 -19.35 -10.54 -2.76
C ASP A 91 -20.72 -9.94 -2.35
N GLY A 92 -21.26 -9.02 -3.17
CA GLY A 92 -22.55 -8.38 -2.93
C GLY A 92 -22.52 -7.22 -1.94
N GLN A 93 -21.35 -6.78 -1.48
CA GLN A 93 -21.25 -5.63 -0.57
C GLN A 93 -21.52 -4.28 -1.25
N HIS A 94 -21.39 -4.22 -2.57
CA HIS A 94 -21.63 -3.01 -3.36
C HIS A 94 -22.98 -3.05 -4.04
N LEU A 95 -23.79 -2.02 -3.81
CA LEU A 95 -25.10 -1.87 -4.45
C LEU A 95 -24.98 -1.25 -5.84
N PRO A 96 -25.86 -1.61 -6.79
CA PRO A 96 -25.92 -0.95 -8.10
C PRO A 96 -26.08 0.56 -8.00
N GLU A 97 -26.83 1.05 -7.02
CA GLU A 97 -27.06 2.47 -6.74
C GLU A 97 -25.77 3.19 -6.35
N ASP A 98 -24.90 2.53 -5.60
CA ASP A 98 -23.57 3.08 -5.25
C ASP A 98 -22.70 3.21 -6.47
N ILE A 99 -22.74 2.23 -7.38
CA ILE A 99 -21.98 2.25 -8.63
C ILE A 99 -22.48 3.38 -9.55
N VAL A 100 -23.77 3.65 -9.56
CA VAL A 100 -24.34 4.83 -10.25
C VAL A 100 -23.78 6.12 -9.66
N ARG A 101 -23.79 6.27 -8.33
CA ARG A 101 -23.23 7.46 -7.65
C ARG A 101 -21.74 7.67 -7.97
N ILE A 102 -20.98 6.59 -8.05
CA ILE A 102 -19.57 6.66 -8.48
C ILE A 102 -19.47 7.15 -9.92
N ALA A 103 -20.28 6.63 -10.85
CA ALA A 103 -20.29 7.06 -12.25
C ALA A 103 -20.64 8.55 -12.40
N GLU A 104 -21.65 9.02 -11.67
CA GLU A 104 -22.05 10.44 -11.66
C GLU A 104 -20.93 11.35 -11.13
N GLU A 105 -20.23 10.95 -10.04
CA GLU A 105 -19.11 11.71 -9.51
C GLU A 105 -17.91 11.70 -10.47
N MET A 106 -17.67 10.60 -11.20
CA MET A 106 -16.65 10.53 -12.26
C MET A 106 -16.96 11.44 -13.44
N GLU A 107 -18.24 11.60 -13.81
CA GLU A 107 -18.66 12.52 -14.86
C GLU A 107 -18.44 13.98 -14.44
N ALA A 108 -18.75 14.30 -13.18
CA ALA A 108 -18.51 15.64 -12.61
C ALA A 108 -17.03 15.96 -12.42
N HIS A 109 -16.18 14.96 -12.20
CA HIS A 109 -14.75 15.08 -11.90
C HIS A 109 -13.89 14.11 -12.74
N PRO A 110 -13.74 14.33 -14.06
CA PRO A 110 -13.17 13.36 -15.01
C PRO A 110 -11.68 13.07 -14.80
N ASP A 111 -10.97 13.86 -14.01
CA ASP A 111 -9.54 13.67 -13.72
C ASP A 111 -9.29 13.10 -12.31
N ALA A 112 -10.33 12.86 -11.51
CA ALA A 112 -10.21 12.41 -10.14
C ALA A 112 -10.36 10.88 -10.03
N LEU A 113 -9.59 10.28 -9.10
CA LEU A 113 -9.93 8.95 -8.59
C LEU A 113 -11.12 9.09 -7.63
N VAL A 114 -12.20 8.36 -7.89
CA VAL A 114 -13.39 8.34 -7.04
C VAL A 114 -13.39 7.09 -6.17
N LEU A 115 -13.58 7.22 -4.86
CA LEU A 115 -13.69 6.11 -3.91
C LEU A 115 -15.09 6.04 -3.31
N GLY A 116 -15.70 4.87 -3.30
CA GLY A 116 -16.88 4.60 -2.48
C GLY A 116 -16.46 4.40 -1.03
N ILE A 117 -16.85 5.29 -0.12
CA ILE A 117 -16.43 5.28 1.28
C ILE A 117 -17.51 4.67 2.15
N ARG A 118 -17.19 3.59 2.84
CA ARG A 118 -18.06 2.92 3.79
C ARG A 118 -18.13 3.70 5.11
N ASP A 119 -19.31 3.74 5.72
CA ASP A 119 -19.47 4.27 7.07
C ASP A 119 -19.13 3.19 8.12
N PHE A 120 -18.06 3.42 8.87
CA PHE A 120 -17.62 2.55 9.96
C PHE A 120 -18.14 2.97 11.33
N SER A 121 -18.97 4.03 11.43
CA SER A 121 -19.50 4.54 12.70
C SER A 121 -20.66 3.68 13.22
N GLY A 122 -21.35 2.95 12.35
CA GLY A 122 -22.51 2.10 12.69
C GLY A 122 -22.17 0.92 13.61
N GLY A 123 -23.07 0.58 14.53
CA GLY A 123 -22.92 -0.53 15.48
C GLY A 123 -22.84 -1.92 14.85
N HIS A 124 -23.20 -2.05 13.57
CA HIS A 124 -23.21 -3.30 12.82
C HIS A 124 -21.83 -3.67 12.21
N VAL A 125 -20.85 -2.75 12.26
CA VAL A 125 -19.53 -2.98 11.68
C VAL A 125 -18.68 -3.82 12.64
N PRO A 126 -18.12 -4.97 12.20
CA PRO A 126 -17.26 -5.80 13.03
C PRO A 126 -16.06 -5.00 13.57
N PHE A 127 -15.74 -5.14 14.85
CA PHE A 127 -14.64 -4.41 15.51
C PHE A 127 -13.30 -4.56 14.76
N ARG A 128 -13.02 -5.77 14.23
CA ARG A 128 -11.79 -6.05 13.46
C ARG A 128 -11.70 -5.20 12.19
N SER A 129 -12.80 -5.04 11.46
CA SER A 129 -12.86 -4.20 10.25
C SER A 129 -12.65 -2.74 10.60
N ARG A 130 -13.30 -2.26 11.66
CA ARG A 130 -13.16 -0.88 12.15
C ARG A 130 -11.72 -0.57 12.60
N ALA A 131 -11.14 -1.42 13.45
CA ALA A 131 -9.78 -1.24 13.94
C ALA A 131 -8.75 -1.33 12.78
N GLY A 132 -8.90 -2.31 11.90
CA GLY A 132 -8.04 -2.47 10.72
C GLY A 132 -8.08 -1.24 9.82
N ASN A 133 -9.27 -0.76 9.48
CA ASN A 133 -9.42 0.42 8.64
C ASN A 133 -8.89 1.69 9.33
N TYR A 134 -9.14 1.88 10.63
CA TYR A 134 -8.61 3.02 11.39
C TYR A 134 -7.07 3.08 11.35
N ILE A 135 -6.40 1.94 11.62
CA ILE A 135 -4.93 1.87 11.58
C ILE A 135 -4.43 2.17 10.16
N THR A 136 -5.07 1.59 9.14
CA THR A 136 -4.69 1.77 7.74
C THR A 136 -4.85 3.22 7.29
N SER A 137 -5.98 3.86 7.63
CA SER A 137 -6.27 5.25 7.31
C SER A 137 -5.26 6.20 7.98
N LYS A 138 -4.94 6.00 9.26
CA LYS A 138 -3.91 6.79 9.97
C LYS A 138 -2.53 6.64 9.35
N LEU A 139 -2.14 5.40 9.00
CA LEU A 139 -0.86 5.14 8.35
C LEU A 139 -0.82 5.74 6.93
N PHE A 140 -1.93 5.65 6.19
CA PHE A 140 -2.07 6.27 4.87
C PHE A 140 -1.91 7.79 4.96
N ARG A 141 -2.65 8.45 5.85
CA ARG A 141 -2.52 9.89 6.11
C ARG A 141 -1.10 10.26 6.49
N PHE A 142 -0.47 9.49 7.37
CA PHE A 142 0.91 9.72 7.78
C PHE A 142 1.90 9.63 6.59
N THR A 143 1.72 8.64 5.69
CA THR A 143 2.66 8.38 4.58
C THR A 143 2.42 9.25 3.36
N THR A 144 1.19 9.73 3.14
CA THR A 144 0.79 10.50 1.94
C THR A 144 0.46 11.95 2.26
N GLY A 145 0.07 12.27 3.48
CA GLY A 145 -0.48 13.57 3.88
C GLY A 145 -1.97 13.74 3.56
N VAL A 146 -2.59 12.77 2.88
CA VAL A 146 -4.00 12.81 2.46
C VAL A 146 -4.85 12.05 3.47
N ASP A 147 -5.99 12.63 3.86
CA ASP A 147 -6.95 11.96 4.72
C ASP A 147 -7.89 11.11 3.86
N CYS A 148 -7.97 9.81 4.16
CA CYS A 148 -8.86 8.87 3.49
C CYS A 148 -9.45 7.93 4.55
N PRO A 149 -10.73 8.06 4.88
CA PRO A 149 -11.37 7.28 5.94
C PRO A 149 -11.54 5.81 5.60
N ASP A 150 -11.61 5.45 4.32
CA ASP A 150 -11.65 4.05 3.85
C ASP A 150 -10.66 3.80 2.72
N THR A 151 -9.46 3.38 3.08
CA THR A 151 -8.40 3.07 2.13
C THR A 151 -8.51 1.66 1.53
N GLN A 152 -9.40 0.82 2.07
CA GLN A 152 -9.55 -0.59 1.71
C GLN A 152 -10.77 -0.87 0.82
N THR A 153 -11.52 0.17 0.44
CA THR A 153 -12.67 0.00 -0.45
C THR A 153 -12.28 -0.60 -1.80
N GLY A 154 -13.05 -1.57 -2.28
CA GLY A 154 -12.94 -2.14 -3.62
C GLY A 154 -13.75 -1.38 -4.67
N LEU A 155 -14.67 -0.50 -4.24
CA LEU A 155 -15.48 0.32 -5.15
C LEU A 155 -14.72 1.59 -5.51
N ARG A 156 -14.21 1.65 -6.75
CA ARG A 156 -13.38 2.74 -7.23
C ARG A 156 -13.73 3.13 -8.65
N GLY A 157 -13.90 4.42 -8.89
CA GLY A 157 -14.01 5.01 -10.22
C GLY A 157 -12.64 5.50 -10.70
N ILE A 158 -12.11 4.88 -11.73
CA ILE A 158 -10.78 5.13 -12.30
C ILE A 158 -10.97 5.88 -13.62
N PRO A 159 -10.57 7.17 -13.73
CA PRO A 159 -10.67 7.92 -14.97
C PRO A 159 -9.68 7.42 -16.03
N GLU A 160 -9.94 7.79 -17.28
CA GLU A 160 -9.08 7.39 -18.44
C GLU A 160 -7.61 7.76 -18.25
N SER A 161 -7.33 8.92 -17.63
CA SER A 161 -6.00 9.41 -17.36
C SER A 161 -5.18 8.54 -16.42
N LEU A 162 -5.85 7.77 -15.54
CA LEU A 162 -5.21 6.90 -14.55
C LEU A 162 -5.14 5.43 -14.96
N LEU A 163 -5.71 5.02 -16.10
CA LEU A 163 -5.72 3.62 -16.54
C LEU A 163 -4.30 3.05 -16.72
N GLU A 164 -3.41 3.85 -17.28
CA GLU A 164 -2.02 3.43 -17.47
C GLU A 164 -1.29 3.22 -16.13
N LEU A 165 -1.50 4.11 -15.16
CA LEU A 165 -0.99 3.93 -13.80
C LEU A 165 -1.58 2.66 -13.16
N ALA A 166 -2.90 2.44 -13.31
CA ALA A 166 -3.56 1.25 -12.79
C ALA A 166 -3.01 -0.06 -13.39
N LEU A 167 -2.74 -0.08 -14.69
CA LEU A 167 -2.20 -1.27 -15.36
C LEU A 167 -0.76 -1.59 -14.95
N ASN A 168 0.04 -0.57 -14.65
CA ASN A 168 1.47 -0.71 -14.35
C ASN A 168 1.80 -0.72 -12.85
N GLU A 169 0.78 -0.60 -11.97
CA GLU A 169 0.99 -0.61 -10.53
C GLU A 169 1.47 -1.97 -10.03
N GLU A 170 2.38 -1.94 -9.03
CA GLU A 170 2.92 -3.14 -8.41
C GLU A 170 1.87 -3.82 -7.51
N GLY A 171 1.94 -5.14 -7.47
CA GLY A 171 1.06 -5.99 -6.66
C GLY A 171 0.12 -6.81 -7.51
N SER A 172 -0.18 -8.01 -7.04
CA SER A 172 -1.09 -8.95 -7.70
C SER A 172 -2.32 -9.26 -6.85
N ARG A 173 -2.29 -8.94 -5.54
CA ARG A 173 -3.35 -9.22 -4.58
C ARG A 173 -3.91 -7.92 -3.99
N TYR A 174 -4.30 -7.91 -2.72
CA TYR A 174 -4.88 -6.76 -2.02
C TYR A 174 -3.91 -5.57 -1.87
N GLU A 175 -2.59 -5.81 -1.89
CA GLU A 175 -1.59 -4.74 -1.87
C GLU A 175 -1.63 -3.84 -3.11
N TYR A 176 -2.11 -4.33 -4.25
CA TYR A 176 -2.29 -3.56 -5.47
C TYR A 176 -3.15 -2.31 -5.25
N GLU A 177 -4.31 -2.49 -4.62
CA GLU A 177 -5.26 -1.39 -4.41
C GLU A 177 -4.69 -0.29 -3.51
N MET A 178 -3.90 -0.67 -2.50
CA MET A 178 -3.23 0.29 -1.62
C MET A 178 -2.06 0.98 -2.31
N ASN A 179 -1.28 0.25 -3.10
CA ASN A 179 -0.17 0.82 -3.87
C ASN A 179 -0.70 1.83 -4.88
N PHE A 180 -1.73 1.44 -5.64
CA PHE A 180 -2.39 2.30 -6.63
C PHE A 180 -2.92 3.59 -5.96
N LEU A 181 -3.67 3.48 -4.86
CA LEU A 181 -4.17 4.64 -4.12
C LEU A 181 -3.02 5.54 -3.65
N THR A 182 -1.94 4.95 -3.12
CA THR A 182 -0.75 5.70 -2.64
C THR A 182 -0.05 6.47 -3.76
N ASP A 183 -0.04 5.93 -4.99
CA ASP A 183 0.61 6.61 -6.12
C ASP A 183 -0.32 7.61 -6.80
N VAL A 184 -1.62 7.33 -6.88
CA VAL A 184 -2.63 8.27 -7.42
C VAL A 184 -2.67 9.58 -6.63
N VAL A 185 -2.70 9.55 -5.30
CA VAL A 185 -2.80 10.80 -4.48
C VAL A 185 -1.62 11.74 -4.64
N LYS A 186 -0.57 11.34 -5.34
CA LYS A 186 0.59 12.19 -5.70
C LYS A 186 0.41 12.91 -7.04
N THR A 187 -0.52 12.46 -7.87
CA THR A 187 -0.63 12.85 -9.28
C THR A 187 -2.02 13.30 -9.69
N ALA A 188 -3.05 12.91 -8.95
CA ALA A 188 -4.44 13.20 -9.28
C ALA A 188 -5.27 13.52 -8.02
N PRO A 189 -6.37 14.28 -8.18
CA PRO A 189 -7.33 14.52 -7.11
C PRO A 189 -8.00 13.22 -6.65
N LEU A 190 -8.41 13.19 -5.37
CA LEU A 190 -9.19 12.13 -4.77
C LEU A 190 -10.59 12.66 -4.43
N ARG A 191 -11.62 11.94 -4.85
CA ARG A 191 -13.02 12.19 -4.50
C ARG A 191 -13.56 11.02 -3.70
N MET A 192 -14.45 11.31 -2.77
CA MET A 192 -14.97 10.33 -1.82
C MET A 192 -16.50 10.43 -1.82
N VAL A 193 -17.15 9.33 -2.15
CA VAL A 193 -18.62 9.21 -2.22
C VAL A 193 -19.06 8.27 -1.11
N PRO A 194 -19.91 8.71 -0.17
CA PRO A 194 -20.46 7.80 0.83
C PRO A 194 -21.31 6.70 0.15
N ILE A 195 -21.06 5.45 0.54
CA ILE A 195 -21.79 4.29 0.02
C ILE A 195 -22.48 3.53 1.14
N GLU A 196 -23.58 2.86 0.76
CA GLU A 196 -24.23 1.89 1.63
C GLU A 196 -23.49 0.56 1.55
N THR A 197 -23.22 -0.07 2.69
CA THR A 197 -22.55 -1.37 2.72
C THR A 197 -23.50 -2.41 3.26
N VAL A 198 -23.76 -3.44 2.47
CA VAL A 198 -24.53 -4.59 2.93
C VAL A 198 -23.60 -5.56 3.61
N TYR A 199 -23.79 -5.74 4.91
CA TYR A 199 -23.05 -6.75 5.70
C TYR A 199 -23.91 -8.03 5.80
N GLU A 200 -23.75 -8.96 4.87
CA GLU A 200 -24.40 -10.27 4.97
C GLU A 200 -23.55 -11.22 5.84
N ASN A 201 -24.22 -11.90 6.78
CA ASN A 201 -23.69 -13.02 7.57
C ASN A 201 -22.28 -12.84 8.21
N GLY A 202 -21.96 -11.65 8.71
CA GLY A 202 -20.72 -11.41 9.44
C GLY A 202 -19.45 -11.52 8.58
N ASN A 203 -19.51 -11.19 7.29
CA ASN A 203 -18.36 -11.16 6.37
C ASN A 203 -17.73 -12.54 6.05
N ARG A 204 -18.50 -13.63 6.11
CA ARG A 204 -18.00 -14.99 5.82
C ARG A 204 -17.57 -15.21 4.37
N SER A 205 -18.01 -14.38 3.43
CA SER A 205 -17.66 -14.43 2.01
C SER A 205 -16.34 -13.70 1.67
N SER A 206 -15.76 -12.97 2.62
CA SER A 206 -14.51 -12.25 2.38
C SER A 206 -13.30 -13.20 2.41
N HIS A 207 -12.60 -13.33 1.29
CA HIS A 207 -11.32 -14.06 1.17
C HIS A 207 -10.12 -13.28 1.75
N PHE A 208 -10.33 -12.12 2.36
CA PHE A 208 -9.30 -11.32 3.01
C PHE A 208 -8.74 -12.05 4.24
N ARG A 209 -7.45 -12.35 4.23
CA ARG A 209 -6.72 -12.92 5.35
C ARG A 209 -6.08 -11.80 6.16
N PRO A 210 -6.68 -11.37 7.31
CA PRO A 210 -6.32 -10.10 7.97
C PRO A 210 -4.83 -9.97 8.27
N PHE A 211 -4.18 -11.03 8.74
CA PHE A 211 -2.76 -10.99 9.08
C PHE A 211 -1.86 -11.05 7.85
N ALA A 212 -2.08 -12.01 6.95
CA ALA A 212 -1.22 -12.22 5.79
C ALA A 212 -1.29 -11.06 4.78
N ASP A 213 -2.49 -10.53 4.56
CA ASP A 213 -2.70 -9.43 3.62
C ASP A 213 -2.27 -8.09 4.22
N SER A 214 -2.48 -7.88 5.54
CA SER A 214 -1.91 -6.72 6.25
C SER A 214 -0.37 -6.71 6.18
N VAL A 215 0.30 -7.86 6.39
CA VAL A 215 1.76 -7.95 6.25
C VAL A 215 2.22 -7.63 4.82
N ARG A 216 1.42 -7.94 3.79
CA ARG A 216 1.74 -7.56 2.40
C ARG A 216 1.53 -6.06 2.17
N ILE A 217 0.42 -5.51 2.63
CA ILE A 217 0.11 -4.08 2.53
C ILE A 217 1.17 -3.24 3.26
N TYR A 218 1.53 -3.65 4.48
CA TYR A 218 2.52 -2.96 5.32
C TYR A 218 3.95 -3.50 5.15
N GLY A 219 4.20 -4.36 4.19
CA GLY A 219 5.48 -5.05 4.03
C GLY A 219 6.69 -4.11 3.92
N ARG A 220 6.54 -2.94 3.29
CA ARG A 220 7.64 -1.95 3.23
C ARG A 220 7.92 -1.28 4.58
N PRO A 221 6.93 -0.70 5.29
CA PRO A 221 7.14 -0.17 6.64
C PRO A 221 7.64 -1.21 7.64
N ILE A 222 7.10 -2.42 7.61
CA ILE A 222 7.51 -3.50 8.50
C ILE A 222 8.98 -3.89 8.24
N ARG A 223 9.35 -4.08 6.97
CA ARG A 223 10.75 -4.39 6.61
C ARG A 223 11.71 -3.28 7.00
N PHE A 224 11.30 -2.02 6.86
CA PHE A 224 12.09 -0.89 7.33
C PHE A 224 12.26 -0.91 8.85
N ALA A 225 11.19 -1.18 9.62
CA ALA A 225 11.26 -1.30 11.07
C ALA A 225 12.19 -2.45 11.50
N LEU A 226 12.06 -3.61 10.87
CA LEU A 226 12.93 -4.76 11.13
C LEU A 226 14.39 -4.46 10.76
N ALA A 227 14.66 -3.80 9.63
CA ALA A 227 16.00 -3.37 9.25
C ALA A 227 16.60 -2.39 10.28
N SER A 228 15.77 -1.47 10.81
CA SER A 228 16.21 -0.53 11.84
C SER A 228 16.50 -1.23 13.17
N LEU A 229 15.67 -2.19 13.60
CA LEU A 229 15.93 -3.00 14.80
C LEU A 229 17.18 -3.87 14.64
N THR A 230 17.39 -4.48 13.46
CA THR A 230 18.61 -5.23 13.15
C THR A 230 19.84 -4.32 13.22
N GLY A 231 19.75 -3.09 12.67
CA GLY A 231 20.81 -2.10 12.78
C GLY A 231 21.15 -1.77 14.24
N ALA A 232 20.12 -1.55 15.08
CA ALA A 232 20.31 -1.28 16.51
C ALA A 232 20.95 -2.46 17.26
N ALA A 233 20.52 -3.69 16.97
CA ALA A 233 21.13 -4.89 17.55
C ALA A 233 22.59 -5.05 17.12
N CYS A 234 22.92 -4.81 15.84
CA CYS A 234 24.29 -4.81 15.34
C CYS A 234 25.15 -3.73 16.03
N ASP A 235 24.60 -2.52 16.19
CA ASP A 235 25.28 -1.40 16.88
C ASP A 235 25.72 -1.81 18.29
N TYR A 236 24.76 -2.31 19.06
CA TYR A 236 25.03 -2.77 20.43
C TYR A 236 26.03 -3.95 20.47
N THR A 237 25.85 -4.94 19.61
CA THR A 237 26.74 -6.11 19.56
C THR A 237 28.16 -5.72 19.22
N ILE A 238 28.36 -4.88 18.18
CA ILE A 238 29.69 -4.42 17.79
C ILE A 238 30.33 -3.61 18.92
N PHE A 239 29.58 -2.74 19.57
CA PHE A 239 30.08 -1.97 20.72
C PHE A 239 30.55 -2.88 21.86
N VAL A 240 29.72 -3.84 22.29
CA VAL A 240 30.06 -4.78 23.38
C VAL A 240 31.26 -5.62 23.06
N LEU A 241 31.45 -6.02 21.80
CA LEU A 241 32.58 -6.84 21.38
C LEU A 241 33.89 -6.01 21.22
N THR A 242 33.76 -4.77 20.73
CA THR A 242 34.97 -3.95 20.44
C THR A 242 35.44 -3.17 21.65
N PHE A 243 34.54 -2.77 22.56
CA PHE A 243 34.90 -1.96 23.72
C PHE A 243 35.96 -2.61 24.62
N PRO A 244 35.86 -3.89 25.07
CA PRO A 244 36.87 -4.50 25.92
C PRO A 244 38.21 -4.67 25.20
N LEU A 245 38.19 -4.90 23.88
CA LEU A 245 39.43 -5.05 23.07
C LEU A 245 40.15 -3.71 22.94
N ILE A 246 39.42 -2.61 22.73
CA ILE A 246 39.98 -1.27 22.59
C ILE A 246 40.40 -0.73 23.95
N ALA A 247 39.65 -0.99 25.01
CA ALA A 247 39.96 -0.58 26.38
C ALA A 247 41.19 -1.29 26.95
N ALA A 248 41.52 -2.47 26.42
CA ALA A 248 42.75 -3.18 26.80
C ALA A 248 44.05 -2.53 26.26
N VAL A 249 43.95 -1.52 25.37
CA VAL A 249 45.13 -0.80 24.84
C VAL A 249 45.63 0.23 25.84
N PRO A 250 46.84 0.09 26.44
CA PRO A 250 47.32 0.94 27.54
C PRO A 250 47.46 2.43 27.20
N ALA A 251 47.55 2.76 25.90
CA ALA A 251 47.72 4.15 25.44
C ALA A 251 46.39 4.91 25.33
N LEU A 252 45.21 4.24 25.52
CA LEU A 252 43.92 4.83 25.38
C LEU A 252 43.26 5.10 26.73
N THR A 253 42.68 6.28 26.88
CA THR A 253 41.80 6.58 28.01
C THR A 253 40.46 5.92 27.79
N GLU A 254 39.70 5.64 28.87
CA GLU A 254 38.35 5.07 28.80
C GLU A 254 37.43 5.86 27.85
N ALA A 255 37.47 7.18 27.91
CA ALA A 255 36.69 8.04 27.03
C ALA A 255 37.02 7.83 25.53
N LYS A 256 38.32 7.70 25.20
CA LYS A 256 38.79 7.40 23.83
C LYS A 256 38.33 6.01 23.39
N SER A 257 38.40 5.02 24.29
CA SER A 257 37.96 3.65 24.01
C SER A 257 36.45 3.60 23.74
N VAL A 258 35.63 4.32 24.52
CA VAL A 258 34.18 4.46 24.27
C VAL A 258 33.94 5.12 22.90
N MET A 259 34.63 6.20 22.57
CA MET A 259 34.48 6.90 21.30
C MET A 259 34.80 6.03 20.10
N LEU A 260 35.92 5.31 20.14
CA LEU A 260 36.38 4.42 19.06
C LEU A 260 35.43 3.24 18.88
N SER A 261 35.03 2.60 19.98
CA SER A 261 34.03 1.50 19.94
C SER A 261 32.70 1.96 19.40
N THR A 262 32.22 3.15 19.79
CA THR A 262 31.02 3.74 19.27
C THR A 262 31.14 4.03 17.77
N ALA A 263 32.26 4.58 17.31
CA ALA A 263 32.48 4.84 15.89
C ALA A 263 32.47 3.53 15.08
N ALA A 264 33.17 2.49 15.56
CA ALA A 264 33.16 1.17 14.93
C ALA A 264 31.72 0.58 14.85
N ALA A 265 30.98 0.67 15.96
CA ALA A 265 29.59 0.22 16.01
C ALA A 265 28.69 0.97 15.00
N ARG A 266 28.82 2.30 14.92
CA ARG A 266 28.05 3.13 13.98
C ARG A 266 28.38 2.83 12.51
N ILE A 267 29.64 2.61 12.17
CA ILE A 267 30.03 2.24 10.81
C ILE A 267 29.45 0.87 10.44
N GLY A 268 29.60 -0.12 11.32
CA GLY A 268 29.07 -1.46 11.08
C GLY A 268 27.55 -1.50 10.99
N SER A 269 26.86 -0.94 11.97
CA SER A 269 25.39 -0.89 12.01
C SER A 269 24.80 -0.08 10.86
N GLY A 270 25.42 1.05 10.51
CA GLY A 270 25.03 1.89 9.38
C GLY A 270 25.14 1.15 8.05
N THR A 271 26.22 0.39 7.86
CA THR A 271 26.42 -0.44 6.66
C THR A 271 25.36 -1.54 6.55
N VAL A 272 25.08 -2.26 7.63
CA VAL A 272 24.03 -3.29 7.67
C VAL A 272 22.66 -2.68 7.40
N ASN A 273 22.34 -1.58 8.06
CA ASN A 273 21.06 -0.89 7.89
C ASN A 273 20.88 -0.37 6.44
N PHE A 274 21.91 0.24 5.85
CA PHE A 274 21.91 0.65 4.44
C PHE A 274 21.66 -0.54 3.52
N ALA A 275 22.37 -1.64 3.68
CA ALA A 275 22.25 -2.83 2.84
C ALA A 275 20.84 -3.44 2.92
N LEU A 276 20.29 -3.58 4.14
CA LEU A 276 18.95 -4.09 4.36
C LEU A 276 17.88 -3.15 3.77
N ASN A 277 18.00 -1.84 4.00
CA ASN A 277 17.06 -0.89 3.45
C ASN A 277 17.12 -0.87 1.93
N ARG A 278 18.30 -0.85 1.33
CA ARG A 278 18.45 -0.81 -0.12
C ARG A 278 17.94 -2.09 -0.80
N ARG A 279 18.31 -3.29 -0.29
CA ARG A 279 18.02 -4.58 -0.94
C ARG A 279 16.65 -5.16 -0.56
N TRP A 280 16.24 -4.99 0.69
CA TRP A 280 15.06 -5.67 1.24
C TRP A 280 13.87 -4.76 1.48
N SER A 281 14.05 -3.58 2.11
CA SER A 281 12.94 -2.68 2.43
C SER A 281 12.43 -1.93 1.20
N PHE A 282 13.32 -1.28 0.46
CA PHE A 282 12.97 -0.41 -0.67
C PHE A 282 13.25 -1.02 -2.04
N ARG A 283 14.05 -2.08 -2.12
CA ARG A 283 14.43 -2.77 -3.37
C ARG A 283 14.86 -1.78 -4.45
N SER A 284 15.84 -0.92 -4.11
CA SER A 284 16.34 0.10 -5.02
C SER A 284 17.15 -0.52 -6.15
N GLY A 285 16.85 -0.14 -7.39
CA GLY A 285 17.63 -0.45 -8.58
C GLY A 285 18.65 0.63 -8.95
N ASN A 286 18.67 1.77 -8.24
CA ASN A 286 19.60 2.87 -8.50
C ASN A 286 21.07 2.45 -8.31
N PRO A 287 22.04 3.17 -8.91
CA PRO A 287 23.46 2.98 -8.61
C PRO A 287 23.74 3.09 -7.11
N ALA A 288 24.48 2.12 -6.58
CA ALA A 288 24.72 2.00 -5.13
C ALA A 288 25.40 3.25 -4.52
N GLY A 289 26.32 3.86 -5.24
CA GLY A 289 27.03 5.06 -4.78
C GLY A 289 26.12 6.26 -4.55
N GLY A 290 25.16 6.49 -5.46
CA GLY A 290 24.18 7.57 -5.30
C GLY A 290 23.24 7.37 -4.12
N ASP A 291 22.77 6.13 -3.91
CA ASP A 291 21.94 5.79 -2.75
C ASP A 291 22.73 5.92 -1.45
N LEU A 292 24.02 5.51 -1.45
CA LEU A 292 24.88 5.59 -0.26
C LEU A 292 25.12 7.04 0.16
N VAL A 293 25.46 7.93 -0.77
CA VAL A 293 25.68 9.36 -0.47
C VAL A 293 24.42 9.98 0.15
N ARG A 294 23.25 9.77 -0.46
CA ARG A 294 21.99 10.26 0.10
C ARG A 294 21.67 9.67 1.47
N TYR A 295 21.93 8.37 1.64
CA TYR A 295 21.75 7.69 2.92
C TYR A 295 22.64 8.29 4.01
N LEU A 296 23.91 8.54 3.73
CA LEU A 296 24.84 9.14 4.70
C LEU A 296 24.42 10.56 5.08
N ILE A 297 23.94 11.37 4.12
CA ILE A 297 23.41 12.70 4.44
C ILE A 297 22.26 12.58 5.43
N VAL A 298 21.26 11.72 5.15
CA VAL A 298 20.12 11.50 6.05
C VAL A 298 20.57 10.99 7.41
N PHE A 299 21.51 10.05 7.45
CA PHE A 299 22.06 9.47 8.69
C PHE A 299 22.66 10.56 9.60
N PHE A 300 23.52 11.42 9.05
CA PHE A 300 24.15 12.48 9.84
C PHE A 300 23.14 13.57 10.23
N CYS A 301 22.23 13.94 9.36
CA CYS A 301 21.18 14.91 9.68
C CYS A 301 20.27 14.42 10.81
N LEU A 302 19.86 13.15 10.77
CA LEU A 302 18.98 12.57 11.80
C LEU A 302 19.74 12.39 13.13
N MET A 303 21.02 12.07 13.09
CA MET A 303 21.87 12.00 14.29
C MET A 303 21.99 13.35 14.98
N ALA A 304 22.25 14.42 14.22
CA ALA A 304 22.30 15.78 14.74
C ALA A 304 20.91 16.23 15.27
N ALA A 305 19.84 15.99 14.50
CA ALA A 305 18.49 16.32 14.91
C ALA A 305 18.07 15.58 16.18
N SER A 306 18.45 14.30 16.33
CA SER A 306 18.15 13.54 17.55
C SER A 306 18.78 14.19 18.79
N GLY A 307 20.04 14.60 18.70
CA GLY A 307 20.74 15.28 19.79
C GLY A 307 20.08 16.64 20.15
N LEU A 308 19.90 17.49 19.14
CA LEU A 308 19.34 18.83 19.32
C LEU A 308 17.87 18.80 19.82
N CYS A 309 17.03 17.98 19.20
CA CYS A 309 15.61 17.88 19.61
C CYS A 309 15.48 17.26 21.00
N THR A 310 16.30 16.26 21.35
CA THR A 310 16.30 15.69 22.70
C THR A 310 16.72 16.73 23.72
N ALA A 311 17.80 17.50 23.48
CA ALA A 311 18.23 18.57 24.37
C ALA A 311 17.15 19.64 24.56
N ALA A 312 16.52 20.09 23.47
CA ALA A 312 15.43 21.06 23.54
C ALA A 312 14.21 20.52 24.32
N LEU A 313 13.79 19.27 24.03
CA LEU A 313 12.63 18.67 24.70
C LEU A 313 12.92 18.36 26.16
N SER A 314 14.19 18.14 26.54
CA SER A 314 14.60 17.90 27.91
C SER A 314 14.46 19.13 28.81
N MET A 315 14.21 20.32 28.25
CA MET A 315 13.82 21.51 29.01
C MET A 315 12.41 21.42 29.62
N PHE A 316 11.56 20.55 29.06
CA PHE A 316 10.15 20.39 29.45
C PHE A 316 9.83 18.98 29.99
N LEU A 317 10.63 17.96 29.64
CA LEU A 317 10.42 16.58 30.03
C LEU A 317 11.73 15.95 30.51
N PRO A 318 11.68 14.97 31.43
CA PRO A 318 12.88 14.21 31.79
C PRO A 318 13.57 13.60 30.54
N PRO A 319 14.92 13.63 30.44
CA PRO A 319 15.64 13.11 29.27
C PRO A 319 15.28 11.67 28.90
N GLN A 320 14.94 10.83 29.89
CA GLN A 320 14.52 9.44 29.72
C GLN A 320 13.18 9.32 28.96
N ALA A 321 12.31 10.34 29.04
CA ALA A 321 11.05 10.41 28.28
C ALA A 321 11.22 11.19 26.96
N ALA A 322 12.05 12.26 26.98
CA ALA A 322 12.30 13.08 25.80
C ALA A 322 12.97 12.28 24.67
N LYS A 323 13.99 11.49 24.98
CA LYS A 323 14.74 10.72 23.99
C LYS A 323 13.90 9.72 23.20
N PRO A 324 13.10 8.81 23.80
CA PRO A 324 12.23 7.90 23.06
C PRO A 324 11.19 8.61 22.21
N ALA A 325 10.63 9.73 22.68
CA ALA A 325 9.65 10.51 21.93
C ALA A 325 10.28 11.10 20.66
N VAL A 326 11.46 11.72 20.79
CA VAL A 326 12.20 12.28 19.65
C VAL A 326 12.60 11.18 18.66
N ASP A 327 13.19 10.08 19.15
CA ASP A 327 13.64 9.00 18.27
C ASP A 327 12.48 8.30 17.56
N THR A 328 11.31 8.20 18.19
CA THR A 328 10.09 7.70 17.54
C THR A 328 9.65 8.64 16.40
N ALA A 329 9.63 9.95 16.63
CA ALA A 329 9.29 10.92 15.59
C ALA A 329 10.31 10.87 14.41
N LEU A 330 11.60 10.82 14.74
CA LEU A 330 12.68 10.72 13.76
C LEU A 330 12.69 9.40 12.99
N PHE A 331 12.27 8.29 13.59
CA PHE A 331 12.09 7.01 12.90
C PHE A 331 11.08 7.14 11.75
N PHE A 332 9.94 7.75 11.99
CA PHE A 332 8.93 7.97 10.97
C PHE A 332 9.41 8.96 9.89
N LEU A 333 10.09 10.03 10.30
CA LEU A 333 10.69 10.99 9.35
C LEU A 333 11.73 10.29 8.47
N SER A 334 12.60 9.47 9.07
CA SER A 334 13.60 8.66 8.38
C SER A 334 12.98 7.77 7.30
N TYR A 335 11.92 7.03 7.65
CA TYR A 335 11.20 6.21 6.69
C TYR A 335 10.71 7.03 5.50
N ARG A 336 10.07 8.18 5.76
CA ARG A 336 9.53 9.05 4.71
C ARG A 336 10.61 9.61 3.79
N VAL A 337 11.71 10.09 4.36
CA VAL A 337 12.84 10.63 3.59
C VAL A 337 13.55 9.53 2.80
N GLN A 338 13.81 8.37 3.41
CA GLN A 338 14.46 7.27 2.71
C GLN A 338 13.61 6.73 1.55
N LYS A 339 12.29 6.60 1.74
CA LYS A 339 11.35 6.17 0.70
C LYS A 339 11.30 7.16 -0.48
N ASN A 340 11.22 8.46 -0.19
CA ASN A 340 10.88 9.46 -1.20
C ASN A 340 12.10 10.13 -1.86
N TRP A 341 13.27 10.05 -1.22
CA TRP A 341 14.48 10.74 -1.68
C TRP A 341 15.70 9.81 -1.81
N VAL A 342 16.04 9.03 -0.78
CA VAL A 342 17.25 8.17 -0.80
C VAL A 342 17.09 7.05 -1.82
N PHE A 343 16.04 6.24 -1.70
CA PHE A 343 15.78 5.05 -2.52
C PHE A 343 14.64 5.27 -3.54
N ARG A 344 14.44 6.52 -3.95
CA ARG A 344 13.43 6.86 -4.97
C ARG A 344 13.80 6.20 -6.29
N LYS A 345 12.90 5.40 -6.87
CA LYS A 345 13.08 4.81 -8.21
C LYS A 345 13.28 5.89 -9.26
N SER A 346 14.26 5.72 -10.13
CA SER A 346 14.52 6.67 -11.20
C SER A 346 13.38 6.69 -12.23
N ARG A 347 13.24 7.80 -12.94
CA ARG A 347 12.26 7.92 -14.03
C ARG A 347 12.53 6.89 -15.14
N ALA A 348 13.80 6.56 -15.40
CA ALA A 348 14.22 5.58 -16.38
C ALA A 348 13.76 4.15 -16.04
N GLU A 349 13.87 3.72 -14.77
CA GLU A 349 13.35 2.41 -14.33
C GLU A 349 11.83 2.29 -14.45
N ARG A 350 11.13 3.41 -14.33
CA ARG A 350 9.68 3.47 -14.59
C ARG A 350 9.38 3.26 -16.07
N VAL A 351 10.10 3.95 -16.97
CA VAL A 351 9.92 3.86 -18.42
C VAL A 351 10.30 2.48 -18.95
N GLU A 352 11.44 1.91 -18.52
CA GLU A 352 11.89 0.58 -18.98
C GLU A 352 10.94 -0.55 -18.57
N ARG A 353 10.19 -0.38 -17.49
CA ARG A 353 9.13 -1.31 -17.09
C ARG A 353 7.86 -1.14 -17.93
N TYR A 354 7.62 0.07 -18.48
CA TYR A 354 6.55 0.34 -19.44
C TYR A 354 6.76 -0.36 -20.77
N GLU A 355 8.03 -0.49 -21.21
CA GLU A 355 8.37 -1.11 -22.50
C GLU A 355 8.38 -2.65 -22.46
N ARG A 356 8.47 -3.25 -21.26
CA ARG A 356 8.50 -4.72 -21.07
C ARG A 356 7.15 -5.34 -20.67
N ALA A 357 6.10 -4.55 -20.43
CA ALA A 357 4.75 -4.99 -20.06
C ALA A 357 3.77 -4.87 -21.23
#